data_0db64cabca081ddd2072ba1c9142c05f
#
_entry.id   0db64cabca081ddd2072ba1c9142c05f
#
_cell.length_a   1.000
_cell.length_b   1.000
_cell.length_c   1.000
_cell.angle_alpha   90.00
_cell.angle_beta   90.00
_cell.angle_gamma   90.00
#
_symmetry.space_group_name_H-M   'P 1'
#
loop_
_entity.id
_entity.type
_entity.pdbx_description
1 polymer ?
#
loop_
_entity_poly.entity_id
_entity_poly.type
_entity_poly.pdbx_seq_one_letter_code
_entity_poly.pdbx_strand_id
1 'polypeptide(L)'
;MLEYDLTPEMERSQFFDRKELLQKLEERYSWNGIKKEEIPEFVKKVLKENEGKSMEEFGTTLLGLSVWLGETAIKEREGRHWLWDKSHASCIVTCGDEVFGIDPAFALNYAWQKKKPENVDRLCEDLFGDWKWMRRSEE
;
A
#
# COMPACT_ATOMS: atom_id res chain seq x y z
N MET A 1 -6.92 -17.94 1.08
CA MET A 1 -6.05 -17.05 1.84
C MET A 1 -4.81 -16.78 1.04
N LEU A 2 -4.46 -15.54 1.00
CA LEU A 2 -3.21 -15.22 0.39
C LEU A 2 -2.10 -15.63 1.33
N GLU A 3 -1.63 -16.82 1.10
CA GLU A 3 -0.42 -17.20 1.72
C GLU A 3 0.69 -16.78 0.80
N TYR A 4 1.08 -15.52 0.94
CA TYR A 4 2.38 -15.22 0.44
C TYR A 4 3.32 -15.68 1.52
N ASP A 5 4.24 -16.50 1.12
CA ASP A 5 5.29 -16.92 2.01
C ASP A 5 6.07 -15.70 2.44
N LEU A 6 5.98 -15.38 3.71
CA LEU A 6 6.78 -14.30 4.26
C LEU A 6 8.23 -14.71 4.18
N THR A 7 9.00 -14.00 3.40
CA THR A 7 10.44 -14.21 3.40
C THR A 7 11.00 -13.75 4.74
N PRO A 8 12.19 -14.21 5.15
CA PRO A 8 12.80 -13.71 6.39
C PRO A 8 12.94 -12.19 6.42
N GLU A 9 13.18 -11.56 5.27
CA GLU A 9 13.26 -10.11 5.17
C GLU A 9 11.93 -9.45 5.47
N MET A 10 10.83 -10.01 4.97
CA MET A 10 9.50 -9.48 5.24
C MET A 10 9.14 -9.63 6.71
N GLU A 11 9.53 -10.76 7.31
CA GLU A 11 9.30 -11.00 8.74
C GLU A 11 10.06 -10.02 9.62
N ARG A 12 11.19 -9.53 9.17
CA ARG A 12 11.97 -8.53 9.91
C ARG A 12 11.57 -7.10 9.61
N SER A 13 10.66 -6.92 8.66
CA SER A 13 10.16 -5.59 8.29
C SER A 13 8.95 -5.22 9.14
N GLN A 14 8.57 -3.94 9.05
CA GLN A 14 7.38 -3.46 9.75
C GLN A 14 6.10 -4.07 9.18
N PHE A 15 6.15 -4.68 8.00
CA PHE A 15 5.00 -5.38 7.42
C PHE A 15 4.72 -6.73 8.09
N PHE A 16 5.64 -7.20 8.91
CA PHE A 16 5.46 -8.45 9.64
C PHE A 16 4.13 -8.48 10.40
N ASP A 17 3.78 -7.38 11.04
CA ASP A 17 2.60 -7.32 11.88
C ASP A 17 1.43 -6.63 11.18
N ARG A 18 1.07 -7.16 10.02
CA ARG A 18 0.01 -6.58 9.19
C ARG A 18 -1.33 -6.48 9.90
N LYS A 19 -1.68 -7.49 10.68
CA LYS A 19 -2.97 -7.51 11.40
C LYS A 19 -3.03 -6.39 12.43
N GLU A 20 -1.94 -6.19 13.16
CA GLU A 20 -1.88 -5.12 14.14
C GLU A 20 -1.94 -3.75 13.48
N LEU A 21 -1.23 -3.59 12.37
CA LEU A 21 -1.25 -2.33 11.62
C LEU A 21 -2.66 -2.00 11.13
N LEU A 22 -3.38 -2.99 10.61
CA LEU A 22 -4.75 -2.80 10.16
C LEU A 22 -5.69 -2.50 11.32
N GLN A 23 -5.50 -3.17 12.44
CA GLN A 23 -6.30 -2.93 13.64
C GLN A 23 -6.11 -1.52 14.17
N LYS A 24 -4.88 -1.05 14.23
CA LYS A 24 -4.57 0.31 14.67
C LYS A 24 -5.14 1.36 13.73
N LEU A 25 -5.13 1.08 12.43
CA LEU A 25 -5.75 1.97 11.46
C LEU A 25 -7.25 2.05 11.69
N GLU A 26 -7.91 0.92 11.92
CA GLU A 26 -9.35 0.87 12.18
C GLU A 26 -9.73 1.64 13.44
N GLU A 27 -8.89 1.60 14.45
CA GLU A 27 -9.13 2.34 15.70
C GLU A 27 -9.15 3.85 15.48
N ARG A 28 -8.37 4.34 14.54
CA ARG A 28 -8.28 5.76 14.25
C ARG A 28 -9.20 6.21 13.14
N TYR A 29 -9.32 5.41 12.12
CA TYR A 29 -10.08 5.72 10.91
C TYR A 29 -10.83 4.48 10.49
N SER A 30 -12.15 4.50 10.60
CA SER A 30 -12.95 3.37 10.18
C SER A 30 -12.83 3.18 8.68
N TRP A 31 -12.05 2.20 8.27
CA TRP A 31 -11.87 1.88 6.85
C TRP A 31 -12.80 0.75 6.39
N ASN A 32 -13.38 0.03 7.34
CA ASN A 32 -14.27 -1.09 7.03
C ASN A 32 -15.54 -0.57 6.35
N GLY A 33 -15.86 -1.13 5.21
CA GLY A 33 -17.05 -0.71 4.45
C GLY A 33 -16.80 0.41 3.45
N ILE A 34 -15.58 0.93 3.37
CA ILE A 34 -15.24 1.93 2.37
C ILE A 34 -15.23 1.27 0.99
N LYS A 35 -16.00 1.85 0.06
CA LYS A 35 -16.05 1.35 -1.30
C LYS A 35 -14.81 1.75 -2.08
N LYS A 36 -14.48 0.95 -3.08
CA LYS A 36 -13.30 1.18 -3.91
C LYS A 36 -13.24 2.60 -4.47
N GLU A 37 -14.37 3.13 -4.90
CA GLU A 37 -14.46 4.47 -5.47
C GLU A 37 -14.17 5.57 -4.43
N GLU A 38 -14.34 5.25 -3.16
CA GLU A 38 -14.15 6.19 -2.07
C GLU A 38 -12.73 6.17 -1.49
N ILE A 39 -11.94 5.17 -1.88
CA ILE A 39 -10.60 4.99 -1.33
C ILE A 39 -9.70 6.21 -1.53
N PRO A 40 -9.60 6.80 -2.73
CA PRO A 40 -8.70 7.95 -2.91
C PRO A 40 -9.04 9.12 -1.98
N GLU A 41 -10.30 9.43 -1.84
CA GLU A 41 -10.72 10.55 -0.97
C GLU A 41 -10.45 10.25 0.50
N PHE A 42 -10.67 9.01 0.92
CA PHE A 42 -10.37 8.60 2.29
C PHE A 42 -8.88 8.75 2.60
N VAL A 43 -8.03 8.24 1.72
CA VAL A 43 -6.58 8.31 1.92
C VAL A 43 -6.10 9.76 1.92
N LYS A 44 -6.57 10.57 0.99
CA LYS A 44 -6.22 11.99 0.95
C LYS A 44 -6.58 12.71 2.24
N LYS A 45 -7.75 12.39 2.78
CA LYS A 45 -8.21 12.97 4.04
C LYS A 45 -7.27 12.61 5.19
N VAL A 46 -6.90 11.35 5.28
CA VAL A 46 -5.99 10.89 6.34
C VAL A 46 -4.64 11.59 6.23
N LEU A 47 -4.09 11.68 5.03
CA LEU A 47 -2.81 12.34 4.82
C LEU A 47 -2.88 13.82 5.17
N LYS A 48 -3.95 14.49 4.78
CA LYS A 48 -4.12 15.91 5.05
C LYS A 48 -4.25 16.21 6.54
N GLU A 49 -5.02 15.39 7.25
CA GLU A 49 -5.19 15.57 8.69
C GLU A 49 -3.89 15.38 9.47
N ASN A 50 -2.93 14.72 8.87
CA ASN A 50 -1.66 14.42 9.52
C ASN A 50 -0.47 15.17 8.91
N GLU A 51 -0.73 16.19 8.12
CA GLU A 51 0.34 17.06 7.61
C GLU A 51 1.11 17.70 8.75
N GLY A 52 2.42 17.75 8.59
CA GLY A 52 3.28 18.36 9.57
C GLY A 52 3.65 17.48 10.75
N LYS A 53 3.05 16.31 10.89
CA LYS A 53 3.42 15.35 11.92
C LYS A 53 4.75 14.68 11.57
N SER A 54 5.45 14.20 12.59
CA SER A 54 6.68 13.45 12.40
C SER A 54 6.38 12.01 11.97
N MET A 55 7.41 11.34 11.45
CA MET A 55 7.29 9.91 11.14
C MET A 55 6.99 9.11 12.41
N GLU A 56 7.51 9.53 13.54
CA GLU A 56 7.22 8.89 14.82
C GLU A 56 5.73 8.94 15.16
N GLU A 57 5.09 10.05 14.87
CA GLU A 57 3.67 10.24 15.17
C GLU A 57 2.75 9.57 14.14
N PHE A 58 3.13 9.58 12.88
CA PHE A 58 2.26 9.14 11.79
C PHE A 58 2.70 7.85 11.11
N GLY A 59 3.93 7.42 11.30
CA GLY A 59 4.50 6.28 10.58
C GLY A 59 3.68 4.99 10.65
N THR A 60 3.17 4.66 11.83
CA THR A 60 2.35 3.46 12.02
C THR A 60 1.05 3.54 11.21
N THR A 61 0.40 4.70 11.23
CA THR A 61 -0.81 4.92 10.45
C THR A 61 -0.52 4.84 8.95
N LEU A 62 0.59 5.43 8.54
CA LEU A 62 1.02 5.39 7.14
C LEU A 62 1.25 3.97 6.66
N LEU A 63 1.93 3.15 7.47
CA LEU A 63 2.13 1.74 7.15
C LEU A 63 0.82 0.97 7.12
N GLY A 64 -0.09 1.27 8.04
CA GLY A 64 -1.41 0.67 8.04
C GLY A 64 -2.18 0.95 6.76
N LEU A 65 -2.14 2.20 6.30
CA LEU A 65 -2.74 2.59 5.02
C LEU A 65 -2.11 1.82 3.87
N SER A 66 -0.79 1.69 3.89
CA SER A 66 -0.05 0.99 2.83
C SER A 66 -0.43 -0.49 2.77
N VAL A 67 -0.52 -1.13 3.92
CA VAL A 67 -0.93 -2.54 4.01
C VAL A 67 -2.37 -2.68 3.52
N TRP A 68 -3.26 -1.81 3.97
CA TRP A 68 -4.66 -1.86 3.58
C TRP A 68 -4.84 -1.71 2.07
N LEU A 69 -4.16 -0.75 1.47
CA LEU A 69 -4.21 -0.55 0.02
C LEU A 69 -3.67 -1.76 -0.73
N GLY A 70 -2.53 -2.27 -0.30
CA GLY A 70 -1.94 -3.44 -0.93
C GLY A 70 -2.80 -4.69 -0.82
N GLU A 71 -3.33 -4.97 0.37
CA GLU A 71 -4.21 -6.11 0.59
C GLU A 71 -5.49 -5.99 -0.24
N THR A 72 -6.03 -4.78 -0.34
CA THR A 72 -7.23 -4.55 -1.14
C THR A 72 -6.95 -4.82 -2.62
N ALA A 73 -5.81 -4.35 -3.11
CA ALA A 73 -5.41 -4.58 -4.50
C ALA A 73 -5.18 -6.06 -4.79
N ILE A 74 -4.59 -6.78 -3.84
CA ILE A 74 -4.33 -8.21 -3.97
C ILE A 74 -5.63 -8.99 -4.06
N LYS A 75 -6.63 -8.63 -3.27
CA LYS A 75 -7.94 -9.28 -3.29
C LYS A 75 -8.74 -8.98 -4.54
N GLU A 76 -8.43 -7.90 -5.21
CA GLU A 76 -9.16 -7.44 -6.39
C GLU A 76 -9.02 -8.40 -7.58
N ARG A 77 -7.86 -9.01 -7.76
CA ARG A 77 -7.58 -9.91 -8.88
C ARG A 77 -6.63 -11.02 -8.49
N GLU A 78 -6.83 -12.18 -9.09
CA GLU A 78 -5.92 -13.30 -8.90
C GLU A 78 -4.52 -12.99 -9.44
N GLY A 79 -3.53 -13.62 -8.86
CA GLY A 79 -2.16 -13.50 -9.29
C GLY A 79 -1.37 -12.37 -8.66
N ARG A 80 -2.04 -11.48 -7.96
CA ARG A 80 -1.37 -10.40 -7.23
C ARG A 80 -0.91 -10.89 -5.87
N HIS A 81 0.27 -10.45 -5.47
CA HIS A 81 0.82 -10.84 -4.17
C HIS A 81 1.87 -9.82 -3.72
N TRP A 82 2.24 -9.89 -2.45
CA TRP A 82 3.34 -9.11 -1.92
C TRP A 82 4.68 -9.72 -2.33
N LEU A 83 5.64 -8.84 -2.60
CA LEU A 83 7.01 -9.26 -2.88
C LEU A 83 7.96 -8.32 -2.14
N TRP A 84 9.01 -8.89 -1.56
CA TRP A 84 10.04 -8.09 -0.92
C TRP A 84 11.01 -7.55 -1.97
N ASP A 85 11.14 -6.22 -2.01
CA ASP A 85 12.08 -5.55 -2.90
C ASP A 85 13.37 -5.25 -2.13
N LYS A 86 14.39 -6.04 -2.38
CA LYS A 86 15.68 -5.90 -1.68
C LYS A 86 16.37 -4.57 -1.96
N SER A 87 16.20 -4.05 -3.17
CA SER A 87 16.84 -2.80 -3.58
C SER A 87 16.35 -1.61 -2.76
N HIS A 88 15.09 -1.63 -2.36
CA HIS A 88 14.46 -0.54 -1.64
C HIS A 88 14.06 -0.91 -0.22
N ALA A 89 14.36 -2.15 0.19
CA ALA A 89 14.00 -2.67 1.52
C ALA A 89 12.52 -2.41 1.85
N SER A 90 11.63 -2.72 0.93
CA SER A 90 10.20 -2.51 1.10
C SER A 90 9.39 -3.62 0.46
N CYS A 91 8.10 -3.67 0.81
CA CYS A 91 7.16 -4.62 0.21
C CYS A 91 6.42 -3.96 -0.92
N ILE A 92 6.38 -4.63 -2.06
CA ILE A 92 5.65 -4.16 -3.23
C ILE A 92 4.53 -5.13 -3.56
N VAL A 93 3.50 -4.63 -4.22
CA VAL A 93 2.43 -5.47 -4.78
C VAL A 93 2.81 -5.76 -6.22
N THR A 94 2.86 -7.02 -6.57
CA THR A 94 3.21 -7.45 -7.93
C THR A 94 2.21 -8.49 -8.41
N CYS A 95 2.35 -8.92 -9.66
CA CYS A 95 1.46 -9.90 -10.29
C CYS A 95 2.28 -10.98 -10.99
N GLY A 96 2.02 -12.24 -10.65
CA GLY A 96 2.74 -13.36 -11.25
C GLY A 96 4.22 -13.34 -10.89
N ASP A 97 5.07 -13.54 -11.87
CA ASP A 97 6.52 -13.56 -11.70
C ASP A 97 7.17 -12.22 -12.07
N GLU A 98 6.37 -11.16 -12.12
CA GLU A 98 6.85 -9.87 -12.53
C GLU A 98 7.88 -9.27 -11.57
N VAL A 99 8.91 -8.65 -12.16
CA VAL A 99 9.95 -7.97 -11.38
C VAL A 99 9.51 -6.58 -10.97
N PHE A 100 8.48 -6.07 -11.63
CA PHE A 100 7.97 -4.73 -11.34
C PHE A 100 6.74 -4.81 -10.47
N GLY A 101 6.61 -3.86 -9.59
CA GLY A 101 5.47 -3.79 -8.71
C GLY A 101 5.20 -2.37 -8.26
N ILE A 102 4.22 -2.23 -7.41
CA ILE A 102 3.81 -0.95 -6.86
C ILE A 102 4.13 -0.96 -5.37
N ASP A 103 4.82 0.07 -4.91
CA ASP A 103 5.18 0.25 -3.52
C ASP A 103 4.24 1.26 -2.87
N PRO A 104 3.17 0.80 -2.19
CA PRO A 104 2.22 1.73 -1.59
C PRO A 104 2.85 2.60 -0.50
N ALA A 105 3.74 2.04 0.28
CA ALA A 105 4.37 2.77 1.38
C ALA A 105 5.21 3.93 0.86
N PHE A 106 6.01 3.69 -0.18
CA PHE A 106 6.81 4.75 -0.77
C PHE A 106 5.93 5.85 -1.36
N ALA A 107 4.90 5.45 -2.11
CA ALA A 107 4.01 6.41 -2.77
C ALA A 107 3.25 7.27 -1.75
N LEU A 108 2.74 6.65 -0.69
CA LEU A 108 2.01 7.39 0.35
C LEU A 108 2.94 8.32 1.12
N ASN A 109 4.13 7.84 1.44
CA ASN A 109 5.11 8.66 2.15
C ASN A 109 5.48 9.90 1.32
N TYR A 110 5.68 9.71 0.03
CA TYR A 110 5.99 10.82 -0.88
C TYR A 110 4.83 11.83 -0.92
N ALA A 111 3.60 11.34 -1.11
CA ALA A 111 2.42 12.19 -1.17
C ALA A 111 2.24 13.00 0.13
N TRP A 112 2.48 12.35 1.27
CA TRP A 112 2.35 13.00 2.58
C TRP A 112 3.44 14.04 2.81
N GLN A 113 4.70 13.67 2.62
CA GLN A 113 5.82 14.57 2.87
C GLN A 113 5.87 15.76 1.91
N LYS A 114 5.52 15.55 0.66
CA LYS A 114 5.54 16.58 -0.36
C LYS A 114 4.22 17.36 -0.48
N LYS A 115 3.23 16.97 0.31
CA LYS A 115 1.89 17.58 0.29
C LYS A 115 1.28 17.56 -1.11
N LYS A 116 1.36 16.40 -1.77
CA LYS A 116 0.85 16.20 -3.12
C LYS A 116 -0.25 15.15 -3.14
N PRO A 117 -1.47 15.52 -2.73
CA PRO A 117 -2.58 14.56 -2.67
C PRO A 117 -2.94 13.94 -4.03
N GLU A 118 -2.63 14.62 -5.13
CA GLU A 118 -2.88 14.08 -6.46
C GLU A 118 -2.11 12.79 -6.73
N ASN A 119 -1.02 12.56 -6.00
CA ASN A 119 -0.27 11.31 -6.14
C ASN A 119 -1.03 10.11 -5.58
N VAL A 120 -1.97 10.35 -4.67
CA VAL A 120 -2.84 9.29 -4.15
C VAL A 120 -3.75 8.77 -5.25
N ASP A 121 -4.30 9.67 -6.06
CA ASP A 121 -5.16 9.26 -7.18
C ASP A 121 -4.40 8.36 -8.14
N ARG A 122 -3.17 8.73 -8.46
CA ARG A 122 -2.32 7.94 -9.35
C ARG A 122 -1.99 6.57 -8.75
N LEU A 123 -1.67 6.54 -7.46
CA LEU A 123 -1.39 5.29 -6.77
C LEU A 123 -2.59 4.35 -6.84
N CYS A 124 -3.79 4.88 -6.59
CA CYS A 124 -5.01 4.08 -6.64
C CYS A 124 -5.31 3.59 -8.05
N GLU A 125 -5.10 4.43 -9.06
CA GLU A 125 -5.25 4.01 -10.45
C GLU A 125 -4.29 2.88 -10.79
N ASP A 126 -3.05 2.98 -10.33
CA ASP A 126 -2.06 1.94 -10.58
C ASP A 126 -2.40 0.65 -9.84
N LEU A 127 -2.82 0.74 -8.59
CA LEU A 127 -3.13 -0.45 -7.78
C LEU A 127 -4.39 -1.17 -8.26
N PHE A 128 -5.43 -0.42 -8.59
CA PHE A 128 -6.74 -0.99 -8.89
C PHE A 128 -7.07 -1.05 -10.39
N GLY A 129 -6.16 -0.56 -11.21
CA GLY A 129 -6.33 -0.58 -12.67
C GLY A 129 -5.88 -1.88 -13.31
N ASP A 130 -5.74 -1.85 -14.61
CA ASP A 130 -5.48 -3.04 -15.42
C ASP A 130 -4.05 -3.54 -15.45
N TRP A 131 -3.11 -2.85 -14.94
CA TRP A 131 -1.69 -3.24 -14.94
C TRP A 131 -1.14 -3.61 -16.33
N LYS A 132 -1.72 -3.08 -17.39
CA LYS A 132 -1.25 -3.35 -18.76
C LYS A 132 0.19 -2.94 -18.97
N TRP A 133 0.60 -1.88 -18.32
CA TRP A 133 1.96 -1.37 -18.45
C TRP A 133 2.98 -2.35 -17.87
N MET A 134 2.60 -3.14 -16.89
CA MET A 134 3.48 -4.16 -16.32
C MET A 134 3.66 -5.35 -17.25
N ARG A 135 2.64 -5.66 -18.05
CA ARG A 135 2.67 -6.80 -18.96
C ARG A 135 3.40 -6.52 -20.27
N ARG A 136 3.65 -5.24 -20.55
CA ARG A 136 4.32 -4.87 -21.80
C ARG A 136 5.71 -5.44 -21.95
N SER A 137 6.38 -5.68 -20.84
CA SER A 137 7.72 -6.23 -20.86
C SER A 137 7.75 -7.71 -21.27
N GLU A 138 6.61 -8.37 -21.32
CA GLU A 138 6.49 -9.77 -21.68
C GLU A 138 6.21 -10.00 -23.18
N GLU A 139 5.89 -8.97 -23.88
CA GLU A 139 5.57 -9.06 -25.31
C GLU A 139 6.82 -9.06 -26.19
#